data_f0154f49501f06bdbe12a395c0a4c9c0
#
_entry.id   f0154f49501f06bdbe12a395c0a4c9c0
#
_cell.length_a   1.000
_cell.length_b   1.000
_cell.length_c   1.000
_cell.angle_alpha   90.00
_cell.angle_beta   90.00
_cell.angle_gamma   90.00
#
_symmetry.space_group_name_H-M   'P 1'
#
loop_
_entity.id
_entity.type
_entity.pdbx_description
1 polymer ?
#
loop_
_entity_poly.entity_id
_entity_poly.type
_entity_poly.pdbx_seq_one_letter_code
_entity_poly.pdbx_strand_id
1 'polypeptide(L)'
;MIRLGLTSFSEHDYLTGKKRSTLYEYASHLPLVEMDTAYYGIPPKERVAEWVKAVPENFRFVMKVYSGISCQGEWQTYYASEEEMITAFLESMAPLIESKKLFAFLVQFSGTFGCTKENVAYLQKIRHWFKDLPIAIELRNNSWYQPNFVKQMLQFMKENQFSLVIVDEPQIPTNPVPFYPYVTNPNLVLFRFHGRNAAGWLANDAEWRKKRTLYHYNTQEIADLSEAVLKMSQEAKE
;
A
#
# COMPACT_ATOMS: atom_id res chain seq x y z
N MET A 1 4.60 -1.80 17.67
CA MET A 1 3.82 -0.52 17.88
C MET A 1 2.76 -0.42 16.79
N ILE A 2 1.52 -0.01 17.10
CA ILE A 2 0.46 0.23 16.10
C ILE A 2 0.48 1.69 15.70
N ARG A 3 0.48 1.99 14.39
CA ARG A 3 0.38 3.34 13.83
C ARG A 3 -0.87 3.44 12.98
N LEU A 4 -1.59 4.53 13.14
CA LEU A 4 -2.73 4.87 12.29
C LEU A 4 -2.32 5.94 11.28
N GLY A 5 -2.81 5.82 10.06
CA GLY A 5 -2.61 6.79 8.99
C GLY A 5 -3.73 6.74 7.97
N LEU A 6 -3.78 7.74 7.11
CA LEU A 6 -4.77 7.84 6.04
C LEU A 6 -4.06 7.92 4.69
N THR A 7 -4.77 7.59 3.64
CA THR A 7 -4.31 7.81 2.26
C THR A 7 -4.40 9.30 1.95
N SER A 8 -3.32 9.89 1.44
CA SER A 8 -3.17 11.33 1.24
C SER A 8 -3.13 12.12 2.58
N PHE A 9 -2.70 13.35 2.52
CA PHE A 9 -2.69 14.27 3.67
C PHE A 9 -3.60 15.48 3.46
N SER A 10 -4.05 15.74 2.25
CA SER A 10 -4.73 16.99 1.87
C SER A 10 -6.24 16.88 1.78
N GLU A 11 -6.83 15.71 1.98
CA GLU A 11 -8.25 15.42 1.73
C GLU A 11 -9.05 15.14 3.01
N HIS A 12 -8.50 15.49 4.19
CA HIS A 12 -9.08 15.14 5.49
C HIS A 12 -9.49 16.37 6.29
N ASP A 13 -10.44 17.14 5.76
CA ASP A 13 -10.93 18.39 6.33
C ASP A 13 -11.40 18.23 7.80
N TYR A 14 -12.06 17.11 8.11
CA TYR A 14 -12.54 16.85 9.47
C TYR A 14 -11.42 16.60 10.48
N LEU A 15 -10.28 16.05 10.02
CA LEU A 15 -9.15 15.78 10.89
C LEU A 15 -8.40 17.07 11.27
N THR A 16 -8.19 17.94 10.30
CA THR A 16 -7.32 19.11 10.45
C THR A 16 -8.08 20.43 10.64
N GLY A 17 -9.41 20.41 10.44
CA GLY A 17 -10.24 21.63 10.44
C GLY A 17 -9.97 22.56 9.24
N LYS A 18 -9.21 22.09 8.25
CA LYS A 18 -8.81 22.91 7.10
C LYS A 18 -9.06 22.19 5.78
N LYS A 19 -9.60 22.90 4.83
CA LYS A 19 -9.70 22.46 3.44
C LYS A 19 -8.30 22.44 2.81
N ARG A 20 -7.83 21.27 2.35
CA ARG A 20 -6.49 21.06 1.79
C ARG A 20 -5.36 21.31 2.80
N SER A 21 -5.25 20.45 3.78
CA SER A 21 -4.16 20.47 4.75
C SER A 21 -2.78 20.30 4.11
N THR A 22 -1.80 20.92 4.71
CA THR A 22 -0.38 20.64 4.43
C THR A 22 0.03 19.33 5.09
N LEU A 23 1.13 18.73 4.62
CA LEU A 23 1.71 17.54 5.25
C LEU A 23 2.12 17.80 6.70
N TYR A 24 2.63 19.01 7.03
CA TYR A 24 2.97 19.43 8.38
C TYR A 24 1.74 19.43 9.31
N GLU A 25 0.62 19.99 8.85
CA GLU A 25 -0.63 20.02 9.61
C GLU A 25 -1.18 18.61 9.83
N TYR A 26 -1.18 17.77 8.79
CA TYR A 26 -1.57 16.36 8.92
C TYR A 26 -0.71 15.62 9.96
N ALA A 27 0.60 15.82 9.92
CA ALA A 27 1.56 15.13 10.80
C ALA A 27 1.41 15.52 12.28
N SER A 28 0.71 16.63 12.61
CA SER A 28 0.36 16.97 13.99
C SER A 28 -0.78 16.12 14.57
N HIS A 29 -1.51 15.39 13.73
CA HIS A 29 -2.65 14.55 14.13
C HIS A 29 -2.34 13.06 14.05
N LEU A 30 -1.65 12.62 13.00
CA LEU A 30 -1.38 11.20 12.74
C LEU A 30 0.11 10.95 12.46
N PRO A 31 0.67 9.83 12.94
CA PRO A 31 2.10 9.54 12.82
C PRO A 31 2.52 8.89 11.50
N LEU A 32 1.58 8.62 10.60
CA LEU A 32 1.82 7.90 9.36
C LEU A 32 0.90 8.43 8.26
N VAL A 33 1.42 8.48 7.03
CA VAL A 33 0.63 8.78 5.82
C VAL A 33 0.95 7.79 4.71
N GLU A 34 -0.06 7.37 3.96
CA GLU A 34 0.10 6.71 2.66
C GLU A 34 0.11 7.76 1.55
N MET A 35 1.17 7.77 0.75
CA MET A 35 1.37 8.73 -0.33
C MET A 35 1.20 8.06 -1.68
N ASP A 36 0.19 8.48 -2.45
CA ASP A 36 -0.09 7.98 -3.79
C ASP A 36 0.55 8.84 -4.91
N THR A 37 1.22 9.93 -4.56
CA THR A 37 1.77 10.88 -5.54
C THR A 37 2.72 10.20 -6.54
N ALA A 38 3.61 9.34 -6.06
CA ALA A 38 4.58 8.65 -6.91
C ALA A 38 3.94 7.62 -7.87
N TYR A 39 2.71 7.18 -7.60
CA TYR A 39 1.98 6.26 -8.47
C TYR A 39 1.69 6.87 -9.84
N TYR A 40 1.36 8.14 -9.89
CA TYR A 40 1.03 8.85 -11.14
C TYR A 40 2.24 9.35 -11.92
N GLY A 41 3.38 9.52 -11.26
CA GLY A 41 4.64 9.94 -11.83
C GLY A 41 5.71 10.04 -10.76
N ILE A 42 6.93 9.68 -11.11
CA ILE A 42 8.07 9.72 -10.19
C ILE A 42 8.38 11.19 -9.87
N PRO A 43 8.23 11.63 -8.60
CA PRO A 43 8.47 13.02 -8.24
C PRO A 43 9.98 13.35 -8.27
N PRO A 44 10.37 14.61 -8.44
CA PRO A 44 11.77 15.03 -8.25
C PRO A 44 12.27 14.71 -6.83
N LYS A 45 13.55 14.34 -6.70
CA LYS A 45 14.21 14.02 -5.42
C LYS A 45 14.06 15.15 -4.40
N GLU A 46 14.13 16.39 -4.85
CA GLU A 46 13.99 17.60 -4.05
C GLU A 46 12.61 17.67 -3.37
N ARG A 47 11.57 17.27 -4.09
CA ARG A 47 10.20 17.20 -3.55
C ARG A 47 10.07 16.18 -2.43
N VAL A 48 10.70 15.04 -2.60
CA VAL A 48 10.73 14.00 -1.55
C VAL A 48 11.50 14.48 -0.33
N ALA A 49 12.63 15.22 -0.53
CA ALA A 49 13.38 15.85 0.55
C ALA A 49 12.55 16.91 1.30
N GLU A 50 11.70 17.68 0.60
CA GLU A 50 10.76 18.62 1.23
C GLU A 50 9.75 17.87 2.13
N TRP A 51 9.19 16.75 1.69
CA TRP A 51 8.27 15.94 2.52
C TRP A 51 8.96 15.45 3.79
N VAL A 52 10.18 14.95 3.66
CA VAL A 52 10.97 14.45 4.81
C VAL A 52 11.22 15.57 5.84
N LYS A 53 11.52 16.80 5.37
CA LYS A 53 11.74 17.96 6.24
C LYS A 53 10.47 18.49 6.89
N ALA A 54 9.32 18.32 6.25
CA ALA A 54 8.03 18.85 6.70
C ALA A 54 7.43 18.09 7.90
N VAL A 55 7.97 16.95 8.31
CA VAL A 55 7.38 16.07 9.32
C VAL A 55 8.35 15.73 10.44
N PRO A 56 7.85 15.41 11.66
CA PRO A 56 8.68 14.99 12.78
C PRO A 56 9.52 13.75 12.47
N GLU A 57 10.56 13.51 13.28
CA GLU A 57 11.49 12.39 13.08
C GLU A 57 10.81 11.01 13.23
N ASN A 58 9.85 10.91 14.12
CA ASN A 58 9.08 9.66 14.35
C ASN A 58 7.95 9.43 13.35
N PHE A 59 7.72 10.37 12.42
CA PHE A 59 6.70 10.22 11.36
C PHE A 59 7.14 9.19 10.33
N ARG A 60 6.18 8.47 9.74
CA ARG A 60 6.45 7.43 8.75
C ARG A 60 5.62 7.61 7.48
N PHE A 61 6.17 7.14 6.37
CA PHE A 61 5.53 7.14 5.06
C PHE A 61 5.35 5.71 4.54
N VAL A 62 4.15 5.38 4.13
CA VAL A 62 3.90 4.31 3.18
C VAL A 62 3.89 4.97 1.80
N MET A 63 4.82 4.61 0.94
CA MET A 63 4.95 5.20 -0.39
C MET A 63 4.48 4.22 -1.45
N LYS A 64 3.36 4.51 -2.09
CA LYS A 64 2.88 3.72 -3.22
C LYS A 64 3.83 3.89 -4.41
N VAL A 65 4.29 2.77 -4.95
CA VAL A 65 5.24 2.80 -6.07
C VAL A 65 4.62 3.36 -7.35
N TYR A 66 5.48 3.78 -8.29
CA TYR A 66 5.06 4.21 -9.61
C TYR A 66 4.24 3.11 -10.31
N SER A 67 3.20 3.50 -11.04
CA SER A 67 2.24 2.57 -11.67
C SER A 67 2.89 1.57 -12.63
N GLY A 68 3.99 1.94 -13.29
CA GLY A 68 4.79 1.04 -14.12
C GLY A 68 5.37 -0.13 -13.34
N ILE A 69 5.79 0.09 -12.09
CA ILE A 69 6.35 -0.94 -11.20
C ILE A 69 5.27 -1.95 -10.75
N SER A 70 4.03 -1.51 -10.64
CA SER A 70 2.91 -2.38 -10.26
C SER A 70 2.10 -2.92 -11.46
N CYS A 71 2.69 -2.90 -12.66
CA CYS A 71 2.09 -3.38 -13.91
C CYS A 71 0.74 -2.69 -14.25
N GLN A 72 0.56 -1.42 -13.89
CA GLN A 72 -0.68 -0.67 -14.11
C GLN A 72 -0.50 0.58 -15.00
N GLY A 73 0.74 0.92 -15.34
CA GLY A 73 1.07 2.08 -16.17
C GLY A 73 2.00 1.73 -17.31
N GLU A 74 1.89 2.50 -18.40
CA GLU A 74 2.80 2.41 -19.53
C GLU A 74 4.07 3.20 -19.22
N TRP A 75 5.12 2.51 -18.79
CA TRP A 75 6.41 3.11 -18.46
C TRP A 75 7.34 3.25 -19.66
N GLN A 76 7.11 2.47 -20.72
CA GLN A 76 7.98 2.40 -21.91
C GLN A 76 8.06 3.73 -22.69
N THR A 77 7.10 4.61 -22.49
CA THR A 77 7.12 5.95 -23.07
C THR A 77 8.17 6.86 -22.42
N TYR A 78 8.56 6.56 -21.17
CA TYR A 78 9.39 7.44 -20.33
C TYR A 78 10.76 6.84 -20.01
N TYR A 79 10.90 5.51 -20.08
CA TYR A 79 12.11 4.77 -19.69
C TYR A 79 12.45 3.72 -20.74
N ALA A 80 13.73 3.54 -21.03
CA ALA A 80 14.21 2.57 -22.03
C ALA A 80 14.15 1.13 -21.48
N SER A 81 14.19 0.93 -20.15
CA SER A 81 14.10 -0.40 -19.53
C SER A 81 13.43 -0.35 -18.15
N GLU A 82 13.06 -1.54 -17.63
CA GLU A 82 12.57 -1.68 -16.26
C GLU A 82 13.62 -1.22 -15.25
N GLU A 83 14.89 -1.52 -15.50
CA GLU A 83 16.01 -1.13 -14.64
C GLU A 83 16.18 0.39 -14.56
N GLU A 84 16.03 1.09 -15.68
CA GLU A 84 16.08 2.56 -15.71
C GLU A 84 14.91 3.14 -14.91
N MET A 85 13.71 2.65 -15.11
CA MET A 85 12.51 3.06 -14.34
C MET A 85 12.70 2.86 -12.82
N ILE A 86 13.19 1.69 -12.42
CA ILE A 86 13.45 1.37 -11.02
C ILE A 86 14.55 2.26 -10.45
N THR A 87 15.63 2.47 -11.18
CA THR A 87 16.73 3.35 -10.77
C THR A 87 16.22 4.77 -10.53
N ALA A 88 15.48 5.33 -11.48
CA ALA A 88 14.89 6.66 -11.37
C ALA A 88 13.94 6.76 -10.15
N PHE A 89 13.13 5.72 -9.91
CA PHE A 89 12.25 5.68 -8.74
C PHE A 89 13.05 5.66 -7.43
N LEU A 90 14.04 4.80 -7.30
CA LEU A 90 14.84 4.67 -6.07
C LEU A 90 15.70 5.91 -5.81
N GLU A 91 16.26 6.53 -6.83
CA GLU A 91 16.99 7.81 -6.73
C GLU A 91 16.08 8.94 -6.24
N SER A 92 14.86 9.02 -6.76
CA SER A 92 13.85 9.96 -6.29
C SER A 92 13.52 9.74 -4.81
N MET A 93 13.38 8.49 -4.37
CA MET A 93 13.02 8.11 -3.00
C MET A 93 14.20 8.12 -2.01
N ALA A 94 15.44 8.37 -2.47
CA ALA A 94 16.62 8.33 -1.61
C ALA A 94 16.50 9.17 -0.32
N PRO A 95 15.97 10.42 -0.33
CA PRO A 95 15.82 11.18 0.91
C PRO A 95 14.92 10.50 1.95
N LEU A 96 13.88 9.81 1.48
CA LEU A 96 12.95 9.09 2.36
C LEU A 96 13.60 7.84 2.96
N ILE A 97 14.40 7.13 2.18
CA ILE A 97 15.15 5.94 2.61
C ILE A 97 16.25 6.34 3.62
N GLU A 98 17.07 7.33 3.27
CA GLU A 98 18.19 7.81 4.07
C GLU A 98 17.76 8.38 5.44
N SER A 99 16.62 9.07 5.47
CA SER A 99 16.04 9.60 6.71
C SER A 99 15.43 8.55 7.64
N LYS A 100 15.31 7.30 7.20
CA LYS A 100 14.63 6.20 7.91
C LYS A 100 13.15 6.48 8.20
N LYS A 101 12.53 7.39 7.44
CA LYS A 101 11.09 7.70 7.54
C LYS A 101 10.22 6.83 6.62
N LEU A 102 10.83 6.03 5.75
CA LEU A 102 10.11 5.04 4.96
C LEU A 102 9.62 3.91 5.88
N PHE A 103 8.30 3.71 5.95
CA PHE A 103 7.69 2.56 6.60
C PHE A 103 7.62 1.37 5.64
N ALA A 104 7.10 1.60 4.42
CA ALA A 104 7.07 0.61 3.35
C ALA A 104 6.93 1.27 1.97
N PHE A 105 7.46 0.62 0.96
CA PHE A 105 6.97 0.77 -0.41
C PHE A 105 5.75 -0.12 -0.60
N LEU A 106 4.63 0.46 -1.00
CA LEU A 106 3.39 -0.27 -1.29
C LEU A 106 3.33 -0.59 -2.79
N VAL A 107 3.44 -1.87 -3.10
CA VAL A 107 3.22 -2.40 -4.46
C VAL A 107 1.83 -3.00 -4.52
N GLN A 108 0.85 -2.20 -4.92
CA GLN A 108 -0.52 -2.64 -5.10
C GLN A 108 -0.74 -3.05 -6.55
N PHE A 109 -1.04 -4.31 -6.78
CA PHE A 109 -1.39 -4.83 -8.11
C PHE A 109 -2.88 -4.67 -8.40
N SER A 110 -3.23 -4.68 -9.69
CA SER A 110 -4.63 -4.67 -10.13
C SER A 110 -5.29 -6.06 -9.99
N GLY A 111 -6.61 -6.12 -10.14
CA GLY A 111 -7.35 -7.38 -10.19
C GLY A 111 -6.99 -8.29 -11.36
N THR A 112 -6.22 -7.83 -12.34
CA THR A 112 -5.73 -8.65 -13.47
C THR A 112 -4.43 -9.41 -13.14
N PHE A 113 -3.74 -9.05 -12.04
CA PHE A 113 -2.51 -9.69 -11.62
C PHE A 113 -2.83 -10.99 -10.83
N GLY A 114 -3.12 -12.05 -11.58
CA GLY A 114 -3.49 -13.37 -11.02
C GLY A 114 -2.27 -14.19 -10.60
N CYS A 115 -2.53 -15.32 -9.92
CA CYS A 115 -1.50 -16.28 -9.47
C CYS A 115 -1.01 -17.13 -10.65
N THR A 116 -0.06 -16.60 -11.44
CA THR A 116 0.59 -17.26 -12.57
C THR A 116 2.09 -17.36 -12.35
N LYS A 117 2.78 -18.22 -13.09
CA LYS A 117 4.25 -18.37 -13.03
C LYS A 117 4.96 -17.06 -13.38
N GLU A 118 4.45 -16.34 -14.37
CA GLU A 118 4.99 -15.06 -14.85
C GLU A 118 4.88 -13.99 -13.75
N ASN A 119 3.74 -13.91 -13.07
CA ASN A 119 3.53 -12.95 -12.00
C ASN A 119 4.34 -13.29 -10.74
N VAL A 120 4.53 -14.58 -10.43
CA VAL A 120 5.46 -15.00 -9.36
C VAL A 120 6.90 -14.60 -9.71
N ALA A 121 7.35 -14.83 -10.96
CA ALA A 121 8.67 -14.40 -11.41
C ALA A 121 8.82 -12.87 -11.36
N TYR A 122 7.76 -12.12 -11.67
CA TYR A 122 7.77 -10.66 -11.55
C TYR A 122 7.91 -10.19 -10.09
N LEU A 123 7.27 -10.85 -9.13
CA LEU A 123 7.47 -10.57 -7.71
C LEU A 123 8.94 -10.83 -7.29
N GLN A 124 9.60 -11.86 -7.84
CA GLN A 124 11.03 -12.07 -7.60
C GLN A 124 11.90 -10.95 -8.16
N LYS A 125 11.57 -10.41 -9.35
CA LYS A 125 12.24 -9.22 -9.89
C LYS A 125 12.07 -8.02 -8.94
N ILE A 126 10.88 -7.78 -8.40
CA ILE A 126 10.65 -6.70 -7.42
C ILE A 126 11.58 -6.86 -6.22
N ARG A 127 11.70 -8.06 -5.64
CA ARG A 127 12.64 -8.28 -4.53
C ARG A 127 14.08 -7.98 -4.93
N HIS A 128 14.48 -8.42 -6.12
CA HIS A 128 15.82 -8.15 -6.65
C HIS A 128 16.10 -6.65 -6.78
N TRP A 129 15.17 -5.88 -7.34
CA TRP A 129 15.33 -4.43 -7.53
C TRP A 129 15.35 -3.63 -6.22
N PHE A 130 14.46 -3.99 -5.30
CA PHE A 130 14.33 -3.26 -4.03
C PHE A 130 15.24 -3.79 -2.92
N LYS A 131 15.96 -4.89 -3.15
CA LYS A 131 16.90 -5.51 -2.18
C LYS A 131 16.24 -5.67 -0.79
N ASP A 132 16.85 -5.11 0.26
CA ASP A 132 16.40 -5.21 1.65
C ASP A 132 15.39 -4.13 2.07
N LEU A 133 14.95 -3.30 1.13
CA LEU A 133 13.97 -2.26 1.44
C LEU A 133 12.61 -2.87 1.85
N PRO A 134 11.90 -2.23 2.78
CA PRO A 134 10.61 -2.73 3.25
C PRO A 134 9.55 -2.63 2.14
N ILE A 135 8.96 -3.76 1.77
CA ILE A 135 7.94 -3.85 0.71
C ILE A 135 6.68 -4.50 1.25
N ALA A 136 5.56 -3.82 1.04
CA ALA A 136 4.22 -4.33 1.25
C ALA A 136 3.59 -4.65 -0.12
N ILE A 137 3.14 -5.88 -0.30
CA ILE A 137 2.50 -6.37 -1.53
C ILE A 137 1.00 -6.49 -1.30
N GLU A 138 0.22 -5.77 -2.09
CA GLU A 138 -1.23 -5.90 -2.11
C GLU A 138 -1.70 -6.63 -3.35
N LEU A 139 -2.28 -7.81 -3.15
CA LEU A 139 -2.79 -8.70 -4.20
C LEU A 139 -4.31 -8.54 -4.31
N ARG A 140 -4.79 -8.06 -5.45
CA ARG A 140 -6.21 -7.77 -5.70
C ARG A 140 -6.88 -8.78 -6.64
N ASN A 141 -6.29 -9.96 -6.80
CA ASN A 141 -6.89 -11.06 -7.54
C ASN A 141 -7.09 -12.24 -6.60
N ASN A 142 -8.32 -12.78 -6.55
CA ASN A 142 -8.66 -13.85 -5.63
C ASN A 142 -7.96 -15.18 -5.94
N SER A 143 -7.38 -15.35 -7.13
CA SER A 143 -6.64 -16.57 -7.47
C SER A 143 -5.46 -16.85 -6.54
N TRP A 144 -4.85 -15.79 -5.96
CA TRP A 144 -3.78 -15.94 -4.96
C TRP A 144 -4.26 -16.61 -3.66
N TYR A 145 -5.54 -16.45 -3.33
CA TYR A 145 -6.15 -16.92 -2.09
C TYR A 145 -6.89 -18.25 -2.24
N GLN A 146 -6.84 -18.87 -3.42
CA GLN A 146 -7.45 -20.18 -3.64
C GLN A 146 -6.75 -21.26 -2.80
N PRO A 147 -7.46 -22.31 -2.32
CA PRO A 147 -6.91 -23.35 -1.46
C PRO A 147 -5.64 -24.01 -2.00
N ASN A 148 -5.54 -24.13 -3.33
CA ASN A 148 -4.39 -24.76 -4.01
C ASN A 148 -3.15 -23.85 -4.03
N PHE A 149 -3.28 -22.54 -3.83
CA PHE A 149 -2.19 -21.57 -3.99
C PHE A 149 -1.84 -20.78 -2.72
N VAL A 150 -2.82 -20.56 -1.84
CA VAL A 150 -2.64 -19.65 -0.69
C VAL A 150 -1.47 -20.07 0.21
N LYS A 151 -1.28 -21.35 0.46
CA LYS A 151 -0.17 -21.84 1.31
C LYS A 151 1.20 -21.54 0.67
N GLN A 152 1.35 -21.79 -0.62
CA GLN A 152 2.58 -21.51 -1.36
C GLN A 152 2.81 -20.01 -1.49
N MET A 153 1.76 -19.23 -1.71
CA MET A 153 1.83 -17.76 -1.75
C MET A 153 2.34 -17.20 -0.41
N LEU A 154 1.79 -17.63 0.72
CA LEU A 154 2.23 -17.18 2.04
C LEU A 154 3.70 -17.56 2.31
N GLN A 155 4.10 -18.76 1.93
CA GLN A 155 5.49 -19.20 2.06
C GLN A 155 6.43 -18.35 1.19
N PHE A 156 6.05 -18.10 -0.06
CA PHE A 156 6.78 -17.24 -0.98
C PHE A 156 6.95 -15.81 -0.43
N MET A 157 5.88 -15.23 0.13
CA MET A 157 5.95 -13.90 0.74
C MET A 157 6.94 -13.86 1.92
N LYS A 158 6.95 -14.91 2.77
CA LYS A 158 7.91 -15.03 3.88
C LYS A 158 9.35 -15.16 3.39
N GLU A 159 9.62 -16.04 2.44
CA GLU A 159 10.97 -16.30 1.91
C GLU A 159 11.56 -15.05 1.25
N ASN A 160 10.71 -14.24 0.61
CA ASN A 160 11.11 -12.98 -0.01
C ASN A 160 10.98 -11.77 0.94
N GLN A 161 10.68 -11.96 2.22
CA GLN A 161 10.51 -10.89 3.20
C GLN A 161 9.51 -9.79 2.76
N PHE A 162 8.49 -10.18 2.01
CA PHE A 162 7.38 -9.31 1.68
C PHE A 162 6.35 -9.28 2.81
N SER A 163 5.83 -8.10 3.10
CA SER A 163 4.61 -7.95 3.90
C SER A 163 3.40 -8.11 2.97
N LEU A 164 2.65 -9.20 3.10
CA LEU A 164 1.35 -9.30 2.46
C LEU A 164 0.40 -8.30 3.12
N VAL A 165 -0.14 -7.37 2.33
CA VAL A 165 -1.10 -6.39 2.85
C VAL A 165 -2.40 -7.10 3.20
N ILE A 166 -2.89 -6.88 4.41
CA ILE A 166 -4.17 -7.39 4.88
C ILE A 166 -5.23 -6.35 4.51
N VAL A 167 -6.09 -6.69 3.56
CA VAL A 167 -7.11 -5.77 3.04
C VAL A 167 -8.49 -6.11 3.58
N ASP A 168 -9.27 -5.09 3.94
CA ASP A 168 -10.70 -5.19 4.11
C ASP A 168 -11.38 -4.44 2.98
N GLU A 169 -12.07 -5.19 2.12
CA GLU A 169 -12.77 -4.67 0.94
C GLU A 169 -14.07 -5.43 0.68
N PRO A 170 -14.99 -4.91 -0.16
CA PRO A 170 -16.24 -5.59 -0.44
C PRO A 170 -16.00 -6.95 -1.10
N GLN A 171 -16.71 -7.97 -0.65
CA GLN A 171 -16.69 -9.30 -1.26
C GLN A 171 -17.57 -9.31 -2.52
N ILE A 172 -17.04 -8.75 -3.62
CA ILE A 172 -17.74 -8.71 -4.90
C ILE A 172 -17.71 -10.08 -5.59
N PRO A 173 -18.81 -10.54 -6.21
CA PRO A 173 -18.88 -11.90 -6.77
C PRO A 173 -17.84 -12.22 -7.83
N THR A 174 -17.41 -11.23 -8.59
CA THR A 174 -16.47 -11.39 -9.70
C THR A 174 -15.02 -11.60 -9.25
N ASN A 175 -14.64 -11.08 -8.09
CA ASN A 175 -13.28 -11.16 -7.58
C ASN A 175 -13.24 -10.90 -6.06
N PRO A 176 -13.74 -11.84 -5.24
CA PRO A 176 -13.78 -11.66 -3.78
C PRO A 176 -12.39 -11.88 -3.19
N VAL A 177 -11.69 -10.79 -2.87
CA VAL A 177 -10.41 -10.86 -2.13
C VAL A 177 -10.72 -10.97 -0.65
N PRO A 178 -10.34 -12.06 0.03
CA PRO A 178 -10.72 -12.28 1.41
C PRO A 178 -9.97 -11.36 2.37
N PHE A 179 -10.59 -10.99 3.47
CA PHE A 179 -9.87 -10.49 4.65
C PHE A 179 -9.05 -11.65 5.22
N TYR A 180 -7.73 -11.58 5.04
CA TYR A 180 -6.82 -12.68 5.38
C TYR A 180 -5.73 -12.22 6.35
N PRO A 181 -6.02 -12.12 7.67
CA PRO A 181 -5.06 -11.63 8.67
C PRO A 181 -3.97 -12.69 8.92
N TYR A 182 -2.82 -12.50 8.29
CA TYR A 182 -1.67 -13.38 8.39
C TYR A 182 -0.36 -12.60 8.27
N VAL A 183 0.55 -12.79 9.20
CA VAL A 183 1.87 -12.13 9.22
C VAL A 183 2.85 -12.90 8.35
N THR A 184 3.24 -12.32 7.22
CA THR A 184 4.27 -12.88 6.35
C THR A 184 5.65 -12.29 6.63
N ASN A 185 5.71 -11.06 7.18
CA ASN A 185 6.94 -10.40 7.59
C ASN A 185 6.73 -9.77 8.98
N PRO A 186 7.36 -10.30 10.04
CA PRO A 186 7.18 -9.76 11.39
C PRO A 186 7.77 -8.36 11.59
N ASN A 187 8.64 -7.89 10.69
CA ASN A 187 9.21 -6.55 10.78
C ASN A 187 8.28 -5.48 10.21
N LEU A 188 7.25 -5.86 9.45
CA LEU A 188 6.32 -4.96 8.79
C LEU A 188 4.97 -5.66 8.60
N VAL A 189 3.91 -5.13 9.19
CA VAL A 189 2.52 -5.56 8.93
C VAL A 189 1.71 -4.36 8.54
N LEU A 190 1.02 -4.44 7.40
CA LEU A 190 0.20 -3.35 6.88
C LEU A 190 -1.24 -3.82 6.68
N PHE A 191 -2.18 -3.13 7.32
CA PHE A 191 -3.61 -3.25 7.06
C PHE A 191 -4.07 -2.09 6.20
N ARG A 192 -4.97 -2.37 5.25
CA ARG A 192 -5.64 -1.33 4.46
C ARG A 192 -7.15 -1.58 4.46
N PHE A 193 -7.88 -0.64 5.02
CA PHE A 193 -9.33 -0.68 5.14
C PHE A 193 -9.96 0.17 4.04
N HIS A 194 -10.46 -0.49 3.00
CA HIS A 194 -11.02 0.17 1.82
C HIS A 194 -12.51 0.48 1.94
N GLY A 195 -13.14 0.05 3.03
CA GLY A 195 -14.59 0.06 3.17
C GLY A 195 -15.27 -1.10 2.46
N ARG A 196 -16.56 -1.32 2.74
CA ARG A 196 -17.33 -2.46 2.23
C ARG A 196 -18.48 -2.05 1.31
N ASN A 197 -18.34 -0.93 0.60
CA ASN A 197 -19.34 -0.43 -0.35
C ASN A 197 -19.30 -1.21 -1.68
N ALA A 198 -19.96 -2.37 -1.74
CA ALA A 198 -20.01 -3.20 -2.95
C ALA A 198 -20.61 -2.46 -4.16
N ALA A 199 -21.67 -1.65 -3.95
CA ALA A 199 -22.28 -0.88 -5.01
C ALA A 199 -21.29 0.16 -5.61
N GLY A 200 -20.52 0.84 -4.75
CA GLY A 200 -19.47 1.76 -5.20
C GLY A 200 -18.32 1.07 -5.93
N TRP A 201 -18.00 -0.17 -5.56
CA TRP A 201 -16.98 -0.97 -6.25
C TRP A 201 -17.41 -1.45 -7.64
N LEU A 202 -18.69 -1.70 -7.82
CA LEU A 202 -19.27 -2.11 -9.10
C LEU A 202 -19.70 -0.92 -9.98
N ALA A 203 -19.67 0.31 -9.46
CA ALA A 203 -19.97 1.51 -10.21
C ALA A 203 -18.92 1.75 -11.31
N ASN A 204 -19.39 2.14 -12.50
CA ASN A 204 -18.56 2.45 -13.66
C ASN A 204 -18.78 3.89 -14.19
N ASP A 205 -19.40 4.75 -13.37
CA ASP A 205 -19.61 6.18 -13.70
C ASP A 205 -18.36 7.02 -13.36
N ALA A 206 -18.41 8.30 -13.74
CA ALA A 206 -17.28 9.23 -13.56
C ALA A 206 -16.85 9.42 -12.09
N GLU A 207 -17.71 9.13 -11.12
CA GLU A 207 -17.45 9.27 -9.68
C GLU A 207 -17.10 7.94 -8.97
N TRP A 208 -16.93 6.85 -9.71
CA TRP A 208 -16.71 5.52 -9.15
C TRP A 208 -15.59 5.47 -8.09
N ARG A 209 -14.52 6.24 -8.27
CA ARG A 209 -13.40 6.29 -7.31
C ARG A 209 -13.81 6.80 -5.94
N LYS A 210 -14.65 7.86 -5.91
CA LYS A 210 -15.20 8.41 -4.65
C LYS A 210 -16.19 7.46 -4.01
N LYS A 211 -17.05 6.83 -4.82
CA LYS A 211 -18.05 5.89 -4.33
C LYS A 211 -17.45 4.65 -3.70
N ARG A 212 -16.34 4.13 -4.22
CA ARG A 212 -15.65 2.95 -3.69
C ARG A 212 -15.27 3.08 -2.22
N THR A 213 -14.76 4.22 -1.83
CA THR A 213 -14.25 4.48 -0.47
C THR A 213 -15.28 5.13 0.44
N LEU A 214 -16.48 5.43 -0.07
CA LEU A 214 -17.55 6.00 0.73
C LEU A 214 -18.24 4.90 1.55
N TYR A 215 -17.69 4.64 2.72
CA TYR A 215 -18.18 3.63 3.66
C TYR A 215 -17.99 4.09 5.10
N HIS A 216 -18.97 3.80 5.93
CA HIS A 216 -18.91 4.04 7.37
C HIS A 216 -18.99 2.69 8.09
N TYR A 217 -17.87 2.25 8.67
CA TYR A 217 -17.83 1.04 9.48
C TYR A 217 -18.70 1.20 10.72
N ASN A 218 -19.52 0.22 11.01
CA ASN A 218 -20.30 0.19 12.26
C ASN A 218 -19.42 -0.27 13.43
N THR A 219 -19.98 -0.17 14.65
CA THR A 219 -19.25 -0.49 15.88
C THR A 219 -18.74 -1.93 15.91
N GLN A 220 -19.54 -2.89 15.44
CA GLN A 220 -19.13 -4.30 15.42
C GLN A 220 -18.00 -4.55 14.41
N GLU A 221 -18.10 -3.99 13.24
CA GLU A 221 -17.03 -4.08 12.22
C GLU A 221 -15.71 -3.49 12.72
N ILE A 222 -15.76 -2.34 13.39
CA ILE A 222 -14.57 -1.75 14.02
C ILE A 222 -14.01 -2.65 15.13
N ALA A 223 -14.85 -3.27 15.94
CA ALA A 223 -14.41 -4.19 16.99
C ALA A 223 -13.69 -5.41 16.36
N ASP A 224 -14.29 -6.04 15.35
CA ASP A 224 -13.72 -7.21 14.66
C ASP A 224 -12.36 -6.89 14.00
N LEU A 225 -12.28 -5.75 13.31
CA LEU A 225 -11.03 -5.28 12.69
C LEU A 225 -9.97 -4.97 13.75
N SER A 226 -10.36 -4.34 14.86
CA SER A 226 -9.45 -4.02 15.96
C SER A 226 -8.90 -5.28 16.62
N GLU A 227 -9.72 -6.31 16.83
CA GLU A 227 -9.27 -7.61 17.34
C GLU A 227 -8.23 -8.24 16.41
N ALA A 228 -8.50 -8.24 15.10
CA ALA A 228 -7.54 -8.76 14.11
C ALA A 228 -6.20 -8.00 14.14
N VAL A 229 -6.24 -6.65 14.21
CA VAL A 229 -5.03 -5.81 14.32
C VAL A 229 -4.26 -6.13 15.61
N LEU A 230 -4.94 -6.21 16.75
CA LEU A 230 -4.31 -6.51 18.03
C LEU A 230 -3.68 -7.90 18.03
N LYS A 231 -4.36 -8.91 17.48
CA LYS A 231 -3.80 -10.26 17.33
C LYS A 231 -2.53 -10.25 16.48
N MET A 232 -2.55 -9.65 15.31
CA MET A 232 -1.38 -9.60 14.43
C MET A 232 -0.25 -8.75 15.04
N SER A 233 -0.56 -7.75 15.86
CA SER A 233 0.46 -6.93 16.52
C SER A 233 1.30 -7.71 17.54
N GLN A 234 0.82 -8.85 18.04
CA GLN A 234 1.59 -9.74 18.93
C GLN A 234 2.67 -10.51 18.16
N GLU A 235 2.50 -10.73 16.86
CA GLU A 235 3.45 -11.40 15.98
C GLU A 235 4.37 -10.41 15.26
N ALA A 236 3.99 -9.13 15.23
CA ALA A 236 4.70 -8.07 14.54
C ALA A 236 5.67 -7.31 15.45
N LYS A 237 6.76 -6.81 14.89
CA LYS A 237 7.67 -5.87 15.55
C LYS A 237 7.25 -4.43 15.32
N GLU A 238 6.72 -4.14 14.13
CA GLU A 238 6.14 -2.85 13.71
C GLU A 238 4.93 -3.05 12.78
#